data_80e89ee33c857d22829d15f98fedcbd4
#
_entry.id   80e89ee33c857d22829d15f98fedcbd4
#
_cell.length_a   1.000
_cell.length_b   1.000
_cell.length_c   1.000
_cell.angle_alpha   90.00
_cell.angle_beta   90.00
_cell.angle_gamma   90.00
#
_symmetry.space_group_name_H-M   'P 1'
#
loop_
_entity.id
_entity.type
_entity.pdbx_description
1 polymer ?
#
loop_
_entity_poly.entity_id
_entity_poly.type
_entity_poly.pdbx_seq_one_letter_code
_entity_poly.pdbx_strand_id
1 'polypeptide(L)'
;MRTRRPRPAGPTRRPGAATGRCDRAPTGVAAEDHWLDFTVPAGLMPDARFDGRPARLQVHRVRPVYARGKCAGGPTRAAVLVHGRRVSGPAQFDVRHPAPGGGDLSLQTSLARAGIDTLAPSLLGYGLSTRFQDGLDDPGNASLRPYEADGSCTHPEGCDRTHNPVFPLDQQGSLLLTNPLGGERIAHSSSARFARTDVWVRDIRQVVDDAVARAKPTGGKVTLIGYSLGGVHVARALYAGNTMVPGAADTLRKVNRVVFMSSLFGFPTEEVTPPAGFATFPLTLNTRPSPTRLPQPRDQACTGRVVPGAADTLWDRILAQDPIGRDWGGTEPGNPTGLNRTPTFSTYGWNADVAGRLTPPTLVIHGLDDIDPAAPPTNATAIYDALPATMTNKALVHVACATHELLLEGCTGARCLPQAATVYGGRPGVPWAGPQATVKAALAEWIKSGTFNGAATGRFLVDESGVAEPVG
;
A
#
# COMPACT_ATOMS: atom_id res chain seq x y z
N MET A 1 -31.00 80.52 19.21
CA MET A 1 -30.14 79.76 18.30
C MET A 1 -29.60 78.56 19.06
N ARG A 2 -30.07 77.31 18.73
CA ARG A 2 -29.60 76.08 19.33
C ARG A 2 -28.70 75.35 18.28
N THR A 3 -27.42 75.23 18.55
CA THR A 3 -26.41 74.58 17.74
C THR A 3 -26.56 73.09 17.89
N ARG A 4 -26.85 72.38 16.76
CA ARG A 4 -26.84 70.92 16.70
C ARG A 4 -25.39 70.35 16.61
N ARG A 5 -25.01 69.51 17.55
CA ARG A 5 -23.77 68.68 17.47
C ARG A 5 -23.88 67.64 16.40
N PRO A 6 -22.84 67.37 15.60
CA PRO A 6 -22.83 66.28 14.65
C PRO A 6 -22.74 64.91 15.38
N ARG A 7 -23.44 63.88 14.87
CA ARG A 7 -23.37 62.50 15.33
C ARG A 7 -22.04 61.88 14.90
N PRO A 8 -21.41 61.04 15.75
CA PRO A 8 -20.21 60.30 15.34
C PRO A 8 -20.56 59.22 14.28
N ALA A 9 -19.71 59.13 13.25
CA ALA A 9 -19.81 58.11 12.21
C ALA A 9 -19.60 56.72 12.84
N GLY A 10 -20.53 55.80 12.58
CA GLY A 10 -20.45 54.40 13.01
C GLY A 10 -19.28 53.67 12.33
N PRO A 11 -18.74 52.60 12.94
CA PRO A 11 -17.62 51.86 12.39
C PRO A 11 -18.02 51.19 11.07
N THR A 12 -17.29 51.53 10.02
CA THR A 12 -17.36 50.84 8.71
C THR A 12 -17.00 49.34 8.91
N ARG A 13 -17.97 48.47 8.76
CA ARG A 13 -17.72 47.01 8.66
C ARG A 13 -16.79 46.79 7.46
N ARG A 14 -15.55 46.35 7.74
CA ARG A 14 -14.69 45.75 6.72
C ARG A 14 -15.42 44.56 6.16
N PRO A 15 -15.47 44.36 4.83
CA PRO A 15 -15.98 43.13 4.25
C PRO A 15 -15.13 41.99 4.81
N GLY A 16 -15.72 41.06 5.55
CA GLY A 16 -15.07 39.82 5.98
C GLY A 16 -14.60 39.10 4.72
N ALA A 17 -13.30 38.82 4.64
CA ALA A 17 -12.76 37.95 3.62
C ALA A 17 -13.52 36.66 3.71
N ALA A 18 -14.37 36.40 2.73
CA ALA A 18 -15.03 35.10 2.56
C ALA A 18 -13.90 34.08 2.40
N THR A 19 -13.68 33.31 3.46
CA THR A 19 -12.88 32.09 3.39
C THR A 19 -13.66 31.10 2.52
N GLY A 20 -13.55 31.29 1.20
CA GLY A 20 -14.19 30.43 0.23
C GLY A 20 -13.66 29.02 0.40
N ARG A 21 -14.46 28.13 1.00
CA ARG A 21 -14.23 26.69 0.90
C ARG A 21 -14.18 26.32 -0.56
N CYS A 22 -13.11 25.61 -0.95
CA CYS A 22 -13.03 25.04 -2.30
C CYS A 22 -13.89 23.78 -2.34
N ASP A 23 -15.20 23.95 -2.44
CA ASP A 23 -16.19 22.86 -2.53
C ASP A 23 -16.35 22.34 -3.97
N ARG A 24 -15.48 22.75 -4.91
CA ARG A 24 -15.59 22.33 -6.31
C ARG A 24 -14.81 21.04 -6.54
N ALA A 25 -15.42 20.14 -7.30
CA ALA A 25 -14.76 18.94 -7.76
C ALA A 25 -13.53 19.27 -8.61
N PRO A 26 -12.45 18.49 -8.51
CA PRO A 26 -11.32 18.59 -9.42
C PRO A 26 -11.76 18.47 -10.88
N THR A 27 -11.12 19.21 -11.77
CA THR A 27 -11.35 19.15 -13.23
C THR A 27 -10.51 18.08 -13.90
N GLY A 28 -9.53 17.53 -13.22
CA GLY A 28 -8.64 16.48 -13.70
C GLY A 28 -7.71 15.95 -12.61
N VAL A 29 -6.79 15.11 -13.01
CA VAL A 29 -5.73 14.56 -12.17
C VAL A 29 -4.39 14.72 -12.87
N ALA A 30 -3.31 14.89 -12.08
CA ALA A 30 -1.94 14.89 -12.58
C ALA A 30 -1.13 13.85 -11.80
N ALA A 31 -0.32 13.08 -12.51
CA ALA A 31 0.60 12.10 -11.94
C ALA A 31 2.04 12.53 -12.21
N GLU A 32 2.91 12.33 -11.23
CA GLU A 32 4.34 12.64 -11.33
C GLU A 32 5.14 11.69 -10.43
N ASP A 33 6.37 11.35 -10.85
CA ASP A 33 7.34 10.65 -10.02
C ASP A 33 8.41 11.63 -9.53
N HIS A 34 8.85 11.45 -8.29
CA HIS A 34 10.00 12.16 -7.76
C HIS A 34 10.82 11.24 -6.83
N TRP A 35 12.00 11.71 -6.44
CA TRP A 35 12.97 10.93 -5.70
C TRP A 35 13.27 11.57 -4.36
N LEU A 36 13.47 10.72 -3.35
CA LEU A 36 13.91 11.12 -2.02
C LEU A 36 15.25 10.45 -1.75
N ASP A 37 16.32 11.25 -1.80
CA ASP A 37 17.67 10.79 -1.52
C ASP A 37 17.91 10.66 -0.01
N PHE A 38 18.73 9.70 0.38
CA PHE A 38 19.20 9.53 1.74
C PHE A 38 20.49 8.69 1.79
N THR A 39 21.11 8.68 2.97
CA THR A 39 22.21 7.78 3.31
C THR A 39 21.67 6.70 4.25
N VAL A 40 21.97 5.44 3.98
CA VAL A 40 21.54 4.32 4.84
C VAL A 40 22.15 4.49 6.23
N PRO A 41 21.33 4.62 7.29
CA PRO A 41 21.84 4.70 8.66
C PRO A 41 22.60 3.41 9.06
N ALA A 42 23.67 3.56 9.82
CA ALA A 42 24.42 2.43 10.34
C ALA A 42 23.55 1.50 11.19
N GLY A 43 23.67 0.20 10.97
CA GLY A 43 22.92 -0.83 11.69
C GLY A 43 21.44 -0.94 11.31
N LEU A 44 20.96 -0.15 10.36
CA LEU A 44 19.56 -0.22 9.91
C LEU A 44 19.29 -1.47 9.07
N MET A 45 20.16 -1.76 8.11
CA MET A 45 20.07 -2.96 7.27
C MET A 45 20.61 -4.18 8.01
N PRO A 46 20.09 -5.40 7.71
CA PRO A 46 20.69 -6.63 8.25
C PRO A 46 22.15 -6.84 7.86
N ASP A 47 22.53 -6.40 6.65
CA ASP A 47 23.88 -6.48 6.13
C ASP A 47 24.59 -5.11 6.27
N ALA A 48 25.61 -5.05 7.12
CA ALA A 48 26.36 -3.83 7.41
C ALA A 48 27.12 -3.27 6.18
N ARG A 49 27.26 -4.04 5.09
CA ARG A 49 27.85 -3.53 3.83
C ARG A 49 27.04 -2.39 3.21
N PHE A 50 25.80 -2.23 3.61
CA PHE A 50 24.94 -1.14 3.13
C PHE A 50 25.03 0.12 4.01
N ASP A 51 25.65 0.05 5.18
CA ASP A 51 25.80 1.20 6.08
C ASP A 51 26.54 2.35 5.39
N GLY A 52 26.01 3.55 5.52
CA GLY A 52 26.58 4.76 4.93
C GLY A 52 26.44 4.87 3.42
N ARG A 53 25.82 3.91 2.73
CA ARG A 53 25.65 3.97 1.28
C ARG A 53 24.54 4.94 0.87
N PRO A 54 24.71 5.66 -0.25
CA PRO A 54 23.65 6.48 -0.81
C PRO A 54 22.52 5.62 -1.34
N ALA A 55 21.30 6.06 -1.09
CA ALA A 55 20.07 5.41 -1.56
C ALA A 55 19.01 6.45 -1.90
N ARG A 56 18.03 6.05 -2.66
CA ARG A 56 16.86 6.88 -3.00
C ARG A 56 15.59 6.07 -3.07
N LEU A 57 14.48 6.72 -2.72
CA LEU A 57 13.14 6.18 -2.88
C LEU A 57 12.44 6.84 -4.06
N GLN A 58 11.77 6.06 -4.88
CA GLN A 58 10.78 6.56 -5.82
C GLN A 58 9.49 6.85 -5.06
N VAL A 59 8.89 8.00 -5.31
CA VAL A 59 7.56 8.35 -4.82
C VAL A 59 6.68 8.72 -6.00
N HIS A 60 5.63 7.94 -6.22
CA HIS A 60 4.59 8.21 -7.23
C HIS A 60 3.50 9.07 -6.61
N ARG A 61 3.28 10.27 -7.15
CA ARG A 61 2.27 11.20 -6.68
C ARG A 61 1.16 11.36 -7.69
N VAL A 62 -0.08 11.25 -7.25
CA VAL A 62 -1.27 11.58 -8.06
C VAL A 62 -2.09 12.61 -7.31
N ARG A 63 -2.27 13.78 -7.92
CA ARG A 63 -2.90 14.94 -7.29
C ARG A 63 -4.09 15.48 -8.08
N PRO A 64 -5.06 16.11 -7.38
CA PRO A 64 -6.16 16.80 -8.03
C PRO A 64 -5.66 18.02 -8.83
N VAL A 65 -6.31 18.26 -9.97
CA VAL A 65 -6.13 19.48 -10.77
C VAL A 65 -7.43 20.27 -10.74
N TYR A 66 -7.35 21.55 -10.44
CA TYR A 66 -8.49 22.46 -10.38
C TYR A 66 -8.41 23.53 -11.49
N ALA A 67 -9.56 24.03 -11.93
CA ALA A 67 -9.61 25.12 -12.89
C ALA A 67 -8.92 26.39 -12.32
N ARG A 68 -8.17 27.09 -13.17
CA ARG A 68 -7.41 28.30 -12.77
C ARG A 68 -8.30 29.32 -12.02
N GLY A 69 -7.76 29.88 -10.95
CA GLY A 69 -8.32 31.04 -10.24
C GLY A 69 -9.45 30.74 -9.25
N LYS A 70 -9.89 29.48 -9.08
CA LYS A 70 -11.08 29.18 -8.27
C LYS A 70 -10.85 28.39 -6.98
N CYS A 71 -9.62 27.99 -6.70
CA CYS A 71 -9.27 27.19 -5.52
C CYS A 71 -7.89 27.48 -4.91
N ALA A 72 -7.38 28.69 -5.06
CA ALA A 72 -6.22 29.10 -4.29
C ALA A 72 -6.62 29.25 -2.81
N GLY A 73 -6.37 28.22 -1.97
CA GLY A 73 -6.57 28.27 -0.52
C GLY A 73 -7.67 27.40 0.06
N GLY A 74 -8.25 26.46 -0.69
CA GLY A 74 -9.16 25.44 -0.11
C GLY A 74 -8.40 24.41 0.75
N PRO A 75 -9.10 23.71 1.67
CA PRO A 75 -8.48 22.67 2.48
C PRO A 75 -7.93 21.57 1.58
N THR A 76 -6.61 21.42 1.57
CA THR A 76 -5.92 20.33 0.90
C THR A 76 -5.87 19.14 1.82
N ARG A 77 -6.18 17.94 1.29
CA ARG A 77 -6.03 16.68 1.99
C ARG A 77 -4.98 15.86 1.29
N ALA A 78 -4.17 15.16 2.06
CA ALA A 78 -3.16 14.27 1.49
C ALA A 78 -3.16 12.93 2.21
N ALA A 79 -2.75 11.89 1.46
CA ALA A 79 -2.55 10.54 1.98
C ALA A 79 -1.23 9.95 1.48
N VAL A 80 -0.57 9.20 2.35
CA VAL A 80 0.57 8.35 2.02
C VAL A 80 0.09 6.91 1.97
N LEU A 81 0.34 6.23 0.85
CA LEU A 81 -0.12 4.86 0.57
C LEU A 81 1.07 3.91 0.62
N VAL A 82 1.13 3.07 1.64
CA VAL A 82 2.22 2.11 1.86
C VAL A 82 1.81 0.74 1.32
N HIS A 83 2.55 0.26 0.32
CA HIS A 83 2.25 -0.97 -0.41
C HIS A 83 2.52 -2.24 0.41
N GLY A 84 1.95 -3.36 -0.02
CA GLY A 84 2.16 -4.68 0.51
C GLY A 84 3.45 -5.35 0.00
N ARG A 85 3.57 -6.66 0.28
CA ARG A 85 4.65 -7.49 -0.23
C ARG A 85 4.52 -7.69 -1.75
N ARG A 86 5.64 -7.88 -2.44
CA ARG A 86 5.73 -8.25 -3.87
C ARG A 86 5.40 -7.14 -4.88
N VAL A 87 4.94 -6.00 -4.46
CA VAL A 87 4.55 -4.90 -5.35
C VAL A 87 5.19 -3.59 -4.91
N SER A 88 5.34 -2.66 -5.83
CA SER A 88 5.76 -1.28 -5.57
C SER A 88 4.54 -0.36 -5.38
N GLY A 89 4.75 0.84 -4.84
CA GLY A 89 3.67 1.80 -4.65
C GLY A 89 2.83 2.06 -5.92
N PRO A 90 3.44 2.46 -7.05
CA PRO A 90 2.68 2.71 -8.28
C PRO A 90 2.04 1.45 -8.86
N ALA A 91 2.64 0.28 -8.71
CA ALA A 91 2.03 -0.97 -9.16
C ALA A 91 0.82 -1.37 -8.32
N GLN A 92 0.84 -1.10 -7.00
CA GLN A 92 -0.28 -1.42 -6.11
C GLN A 92 -1.45 -0.44 -6.24
N PHE A 93 -1.16 0.86 -6.32
CA PHE A 93 -2.18 1.88 -6.08
C PHE A 93 -2.57 2.68 -7.33
N ASP A 94 -1.85 2.54 -8.46
CA ASP A 94 -2.16 3.24 -9.70
C ASP A 94 -2.35 2.29 -10.90
N VAL A 95 -3.17 1.26 -10.73
CA VAL A 95 -3.51 0.30 -11.79
C VAL A 95 -4.50 0.96 -12.76
N ARG A 96 -4.02 1.36 -13.93
CA ARG A 96 -4.80 2.01 -14.98
C ARG A 96 -5.48 0.97 -15.86
N HIS A 97 -6.50 0.32 -15.34
CA HIS A 97 -7.30 -0.68 -16.03
C HIS A 97 -8.78 -0.32 -15.89
N PRO A 98 -9.60 -0.46 -16.94
CA PRO A 98 -11.03 -0.16 -16.86
C PRO A 98 -11.70 -0.88 -15.69
N ALA A 99 -12.46 -0.12 -14.89
CA ALA A 99 -13.18 -0.67 -13.76
C ALA A 99 -14.66 -0.84 -14.05
N PRO A 100 -15.34 -1.86 -13.50
CA PRO A 100 -16.78 -1.93 -13.48
C PRO A 100 -17.37 -0.65 -12.86
N GLY A 101 -18.48 -0.18 -13.41
CA GLY A 101 -19.09 1.08 -12.96
C GLY A 101 -18.44 2.35 -13.50
N GLY A 102 -17.37 2.22 -14.32
CA GLY A 102 -16.67 3.32 -14.99
C GLY A 102 -15.39 3.79 -14.27
N GLY A 103 -14.56 4.50 -15.00
CA GLY A 103 -13.24 4.91 -14.54
C GLY A 103 -12.19 3.80 -14.66
N ASP A 104 -11.22 3.79 -13.77
CA ASP A 104 -10.14 2.81 -13.72
C ASP A 104 -9.97 2.21 -12.31
N LEU A 105 -9.21 1.12 -12.20
CA LEU A 105 -8.93 0.46 -10.92
C LEU A 105 -7.99 1.26 -10.01
N SER A 106 -7.37 2.33 -10.50
CA SER A 106 -6.44 3.16 -9.73
C SER A 106 -7.11 3.77 -8.50
N LEU A 107 -6.62 3.39 -7.33
CA LEU A 107 -6.98 4.03 -6.07
C LEU A 107 -6.53 5.49 -6.05
N GLN A 108 -5.29 5.77 -6.48
CA GLN A 108 -4.74 7.13 -6.48
C GLN A 108 -5.54 8.08 -7.37
N THR A 109 -5.90 7.64 -8.58
CA THR A 109 -6.77 8.45 -9.47
C THR A 109 -8.13 8.72 -8.84
N SER A 110 -8.73 7.71 -8.23
CA SER A 110 -10.03 7.85 -7.56
C SER A 110 -9.97 8.86 -6.40
N LEU A 111 -8.95 8.76 -5.56
CA LEU A 111 -8.73 9.68 -4.45
C LEU A 111 -8.42 11.11 -4.95
N ALA A 112 -7.63 11.25 -6.01
CA ALA A 112 -7.34 12.55 -6.60
C ALA A 112 -8.61 13.21 -7.20
N ARG A 113 -9.47 12.45 -7.87
CA ARG A 113 -10.79 12.92 -8.32
C ARG A 113 -11.68 13.33 -7.15
N ALA A 114 -11.50 12.71 -5.99
CA ALA A 114 -12.17 13.09 -4.75
C ALA A 114 -11.53 14.30 -4.03
N GLY A 115 -10.48 14.91 -4.60
CA GLY A 115 -9.80 16.09 -4.06
C GLY A 115 -8.71 15.77 -3.03
N ILE A 116 -8.15 14.56 -3.07
CA ILE A 116 -7.10 14.10 -2.15
C ILE A 116 -5.80 13.89 -2.93
N ASP A 117 -4.73 14.52 -2.48
CA ASP A 117 -3.38 14.35 -3.01
C ASP A 117 -2.76 13.06 -2.42
N THR A 118 -2.24 12.19 -3.25
CA THR A 118 -1.75 10.89 -2.81
C THR A 118 -0.30 10.66 -3.20
N LEU A 119 0.50 10.14 -2.27
CA LEU A 119 1.88 9.77 -2.48
C LEU A 119 2.04 8.27 -2.17
N ALA A 120 2.49 7.50 -3.14
CA ALA A 120 2.73 6.07 -3.04
C ALA A 120 4.22 5.78 -3.25
N PRO A 121 5.01 5.63 -2.16
CA PRO A 121 6.42 5.28 -2.30
C PRO A 121 6.58 3.85 -2.79
N SER A 122 7.64 3.59 -3.55
CA SER A 122 8.27 2.29 -3.61
C SER A 122 9.28 2.23 -2.46
N LEU A 123 9.05 1.37 -1.47
CA LEU A 123 9.95 1.22 -0.33
C LEU A 123 11.32 0.70 -0.79
N LEU A 124 12.37 0.90 0.00
CA LEU A 124 13.73 0.46 -0.35
C LEU A 124 13.75 -1.02 -0.77
N GLY A 125 14.36 -1.32 -1.91
CA GLY A 125 14.36 -2.66 -2.50
C GLY A 125 13.17 -2.97 -3.40
N TYR A 126 12.16 -2.10 -3.48
CA TYR A 126 11.00 -2.26 -4.35
C TYR A 126 10.99 -1.24 -5.50
N GLY A 127 10.35 -1.63 -6.59
CA GLY A 127 10.16 -0.75 -7.74
C GLY A 127 11.47 -0.19 -8.27
N LEU A 128 11.46 1.10 -8.60
CA LEU A 128 12.65 1.82 -9.04
C LEU A 128 13.48 2.42 -7.88
N SER A 129 13.10 2.20 -6.62
CA SER A 129 13.91 2.56 -5.46
C SER A 129 15.22 1.75 -5.45
N THR A 130 16.23 2.25 -4.75
CA THR A 130 17.55 1.61 -4.68
C THR A 130 17.45 0.16 -4.22
N ARG A 131 18.13 -0.74 -4.94
CA ARG A 131 18.22 -2.18 -4.65
C ARG A 131 19.60 -2.64 -4.23
N PHE A 132 20.61 -1.80 -4.45
CA PHE A 132 22.05 -2.10 -4.34
C PHE A 132 22.49 -3.26 -5.25
N GLN A 133 23.55 -3.05 -6.02
CA GLN A 133 24.05 -4.02 -6.97
C GLN A 133 24.52 -5.32 -6.27
N ASP A 134 25.19 -5.19 -5.14
CA ASP A 134 25.64 -6.29 -4.28
C ASP A 134 24.57 -6.76 -3.26
N GLY A 135 23.35 -6.34 -3.42
CA GLY A 135 22.18 -6.80 -2.67
C GLY A 135 21.21 -7.56 -3.55
N LEU A 136 20.26 -6.83 -4.16
CA LEU A 136 19.21 -7.43 -5.00
C LEU A 136 19.60 -7.58 -6.47
N ASP A 137 20.63 -6.88 -6.91
CA ASP A 137 21.11 -6.89 -8.30
C ASP A 137 22.45 -7.67 -8.45
N ASP A 138 22.97 -8.26 -7.38
CA ASP A 138 24.22 -9.00 -7.40
C ASP A 138 24.09 -10.31 -8.22
N PRO A 139 24.80 -10.46 -9.34
CA PRO A 139 24.74 -11.69 -10.14
C PRO A 139 25.36 -12.90 -9.43
N GLY A 140 26.20 -12.66 -8.42
CA GLY A 140 26.76 -13.70 -7.57
C GLY A 140 25.86 -14.13 -6.42
N ASN A 141 24.70 -13.48 -6.22
CA ASN A 141 23.76 -13.85 -5.20
C ASN A 141 23.20 -15.27 -5.47
N ALA A 142 23.33 -16.16 -4.49
CA ALA A 142 22.90 -17.55 -4.62
C ALA A 142 21.41 -17.69 -4.96
N SER A 143 20.57 -16.73 -4.57
CA SER A 143 19.15 -16.70 -4.95
C SER A 143 18.91 -16.40 -6.45
N LEU A 144 19.89 -15.85 -7.13
CA LEU A 144 19.85 -15.61 -8.58
C LEU A 144 20.41 -16.78 -9.39
N ARG A 145 21.19 -17.69 -8.73
CA ARG A 145 21.81 -18.86 -9.33
C ARG A 145 21.71 -20.06 -8.40
N PRO A 146 20.67 -20.86 -8.52
CA PRO A 146 20.43 -21.96 -7.59
C PRO A 146 21.39 -23.13 -7.78
N TYR A 147 21.98 -23.26 -8.97
CA TYR A 147 22.86 -24.36 -9.33
C TYR A 147 24.24 -23.87 -9.74
N GLU A 148 25.25 -24.59 -9.34
CA GLU A 148 26.61 -24.43 -9.89
C GLU A 148 26.64 -24.93 -11.34
N ALA A 149 27.71 -24.60 -12.07
CA ALA A 149 27.88 -25.02 -13.47
C ALA A 149 27.93 -26.56 -13.64
N ASP A 150 28.26 -27.30 -12.60
CA ASP A 150 28.25 -28.77 -12.56
C ASP A 150 26.88 -29.37 -12.21
N GLY A 151 25.85 -28.52 -12.04
CA GLY A 151 24.51 -28.96 -11.67
C GLY A 151 24.32 -29.21 -10.18
N SER A 152 25.31 -29.00 -9.34
CA SER A 152 25.17 -29.10 -7.89
C SER A 152 24.33 -27.94 -7.34
N CYS A 153 23.64 -28.21 -6.25
CA CYS A 153 22.81 -27.23 -5.58
C CYS A 153 23.65 -26.33 -4.65
N THR A 154 23.53 -25.03 -4.84
CA THR A 154 24.22 -24.05 -3.99
C THR A 154 23.48 -23.74 -2.69
N HIS A 155 22.26 -24.24 -2.55
CA HIS A 155 21.42 -23.97 -1.40
C HIS A 155 21.62 -25.01 -0.31
N PRO A 156 21.90 -24.61 0.96
CA PRO A 156 22.15 -25.55 2.04
C PRO A 156 21.01 -26.53 2.34
N GLU A 157 19.78 -26.14 2.02
CA GLU A 157 18.57 -26.95 2.27
C GLU A 157 18.13 -27.77 1.07
N GLY A 158 18.90 -27.75 -0.02
CA GLY A 158 18.56 -28.44 -1.26
C GLY A 158 17.85 -27.55 -2.28
N CYS A 159 17.84 -28.02 -3.53
CA CYS A 159 17.27 -27.29 -4.67
C CYS A 159 15.99 -27.96 -5.20
N ASP A 160 15.18 -28.51 -4.35
CA ASP A 160 13.89 -29.03 -4.75
C ASP A 160 12.79 -27.96 -4.72
N ARG A 161 11.64 -28.26 -5.33
CA ARG A 161 10.51 -27.32 -5.43
C ARG A 161 9.86 -27.00 -4.10
N THR A 162 10.00 -27.86 -3.11
CA THR A 162 9.37 -27.70 -1.80
C THR A 162 10.19 -26.86 -0.86
N HIS A 163 11.52 -26.95 -0.97
CA HIS A 163 12.48 -26.27 -0.09
C HIS A 163 12.99 -24.96 -0.68
N ASN A 164 12.80 -24.73 -1.99
CA ASN A 164 13.31 -23.55 -2.64
C ASN A 164 12.27 -22.81 -3.50
N PRO A 165 11.27 -22.15 -2.87
CA PRO A 165 10.26 -21.38 -3.58
C PRO A 165 10.84 -20.16 -4.31
N VAL A 166 12.13 -19.93 -4.19
CA VAL A 166 12.85 -18.76 -4.70
C VAL A 166 13.13 -18.86 -6.19
N PHE A 167 13.17 -20.09 -6.73
CA PHE A 167 13.60 -20.31 -8.10
C PHE A 167 12.43 -20.66 -9.01
N PRO A 168 12.27 -19.92 -10.11
CA PRO A 168 11.31 -20.28 -11.12
C PRO A 168 11.82 -21.53 -11.82
N LEU A 169 11.21 -22.65 -11.51
CA LEU A 169 11.36 -23.88 -12.26
C LEU A 169 10.20 -24.00 -13.23
N ASP A 170 10.43 -24.59 -14.40
CA ASP A 170 9.34 -24.99 -15.28
C ASP A 170 8.49 -26.10 -14.62
N GLN A 171 7.43 -26.53 -15.29
CA GLN A 171 6.57 -27.58 -14.77
C GLN A 171 7.31 -28.94 -14.61
N GLN A 172 8.40 -29.10 -15.33
CA GLN A 172 9.27 -30.30 -15.32
C GLN A 172 10.39 -30.19 -14.27
N GLY A 173 10.59 -29.01 -13.66
CA GLY A 173 11.63 -28.81 -12.66
C GLY A 173 12.95 -28.30 -13.20
N SER A 174 13.00 -27.94 -14.49
CA SER A 174 14.19 -27.34 -15.08
C SER A 174 14.25 -25.85 -14.79
N LEU A 175 15.45 -25.29 -14.71
CA LEU A 175 15.67 -23.86 -14.59
C LEU A 175 15.21 -23.15 -15.84
N LEU A 176 14.21 -22.30 -15.69
CA LEU A 176 13.52 -21.71 -16.82
C LEU A 176 14.21 -20.52 -17.42
N LEU A 177 15.00 -19.78 -16.65
CA LEU A 177 15.18 -18.39 -17.03
C LEU A 177 16.64 -17.96 -16.86
N THR A 178 17.24 -17.51 -17.96
CA THR A 178 18.57 -16.89 -17.95
C THR A 178 18.53 -15.61 -17.13
N ASN A 179 19.40 -15.51 -16.13
CA ASN A 179 19.58 -14.29 -15.37
C ASN A 179 20.16 -13.19 -16.30
N PRO A 180 19.49 -12.04 -16.51
CA PRO A 180 19.97 -10.99 -17.39
C PRO A 180 21.24 -10.30 -16.87
N LEU A 181 21.51 -10.40 -15.57
CA LEU A 181 22.75 -9.88 -14.99
C LEU A 181 23.98 -10.69 -15.39
N GLY A 182 23.83 -11.87 -15.96
CA GLY A 182 24.83 -12.78 -16.53
C GLY A 182 26.23 -12.60 -15.95
N GLY A 183 26.93 -13.56 -15.52
CA GLY A 183 28.24 -13.38 -14.95
C GLY A 183 28.61 -14.52 -14.02
N GLU A 184 29.84 -14.57 -13.61
CA GLU A 184 30.30 -15.53 -12.64
C GLU A 184 29.76 -15.20 -11.24
N ARG A 185 29.57 -16.23 -10.43
CA ARG A 185 29.21 -16.08 -9.03
C ARG A 185 30.30 -15.30 -8.30
N ILE A 186 29.88 -14.26 -7.58
CA ILE A 186 30.78 -13.47 -6.75
C ILE A 186 30.72 -14.04 -5.34
N ALA A 187 31.86 -14.46 -4.81
CA ALA A 187 31.96 -15.12 -3.50
C ALA A 187 31.47 -14.27 -2.31
N HIS A 188 31.31 -12.97 -2.49
CA HIS A 188 30.88 -12.02 -1.45
C HIS A 188 29.39 -11.69 -1.49
N SER A 189 28.59 -12.42 -2.24
CA SER A 189 27.14 -12.29 -2.24
C SER A 189 26.59 -12.34 -0.81
N SER A 190 25.64 -11.48 -0.50
CA SER A 190 25.03 -11.46 0.82
C SER A 190 24.22 -12.72 1.07
N SER A 191 24.44 -13.36 2.21
CA SER A 191 23.58 -14.42 2.75
C SER A 191 22.58 -13.88 3.77
N ALA A 192 22.55 -12.58 4.02
CA ALA A 192 21.61 -11.93 4.93
C ALA A 192 20.31 -11.56 4.23
N ARG A 193 19.23 -11.44 4.98
CA ARG A 193 18.01 -10.80 4.49
C ARG A 193 18.31 -9.38 4.06
N PHE A 194 17.61 -8.90 3.03
CA PHE A 194 17.80 -7.54 2.54
C PHE A 194 17.36 -6.50 3.56
N ALA A 195 16.22 -6.70 4.20
CA ALA A 195 15.61 -5.70 5.06
C ALA A 195 15.07 -6.30 6.37
N ARG A 196 14.65 -5.40 7.22
CA ARG A 196 13.82 -5.63 8.40
C ARG A 196 12.72 -4.57 8.44
N THR A 197 11.69 -4.75 9.23
CA THR A 197 10.55 -3.81 9.32
C THR A 197 11.02 -2.35 9.48
N ASP A 198 12.02 -2.10 10.29
CA ASP A 198 12.50 -0.75 10.60
C ASP A 198 13.20 -0.04 9.42
N VAL A 199 13.69 -0.77 8.42
CA VAL A 199 14.18 -0.17 7.16
C VAL A 199 13.05 0.65 6.51
N TRP A 200 11.88 0.06 6.42
CA TRP A 200 10.73 0.69 5.78
C TRP A 200 9.98 1.67 6.69
N VAL A 201 10.11 1.53 8.01
CA VAL A 201 9.69 2.57 8.96
C VAL A 201 10.43 3.88 8.69
N ARG A 202 11.75 3.81 8.48
CA ARG A 202 12.56 4.97 8.12
C ARG A 202 12.06 5.60 6.82
N ASP A 203 11.77 4.78 5.81
CA ASP A 203 11.27 5.25 4.52
C ASP A 203 9.92 5.96 4.66
N ILE A 204 8.97 5.35 5.38
CA ILE A 204 7.64 5.92 5.60
C ILE A 204 7.74 7.29 6.27
N ARG A 205 8.60 7.44 7.27
CA ARG A 205 8.77 8.73 7.97
C ARG A 205 9.26 9.82 7.03
N GLN A 206 10.23 9.53 6.18
CA GLN A 206 10.71 10.48 5.17
C GLN A 206 9.61 10.84 4.17
N VAL A 207 8.81 9.86 3.73
CA VAL A 207 7.69 10.11 2.80
C VAL A 207 6.56 10.92 3.44
N VAL A 208 6.28 10.73 4.74
CA VAL A 208 5.32 11.56 5.48
C VAL A 208 5.80 13.03 5.51
N ASP A 209 7.08 13.26 5.75
CA ASP A 209 7.66 14.61 5.73
C ASP A 209 7.57 15.25 4.34
N ASP A 210 7.90 14.51 3.30
CA ASP A 210 7.79 14.95 1.91
C ASP A 210 6.33 15.25 1.54
N ALA A 211 5.39 14.39 1.95
CA ALA A 211 3.96 14.59 1.69
C ALA A 211 3.43 15.88 2.34
N VAL A 212 3.82 16.16 3.57
CA VAL A 212 3.47 17.41 4.24
C VAL A 212 4.07 18.61 3.51
N ALA A 213 5.34 18.52 3.09
CA ALA A 213 6.03 19.62 2.42
C ALA A 213 5.45 19.91 1.02
N ARG A 214 5.15 18.85 0.24
CA ARG A 214 4.68 18.99 -1.16
C ARG A 214 3.20 19.27 -1.29
N ALA A 215 2.37 18.46 -0.61
CA ALA A 215 0.92 18.61 -0.69
C ALA A 215 0.40 19.77 0.16
N LYS A 216 1.15 20.20 1.17
CA LYS A 216 0.78 21.25 2.12
C LYS A 216 -0.65 21.07 2.66
N PRO A 217 -0.95 19.89 3.23
CA PRO A 217 -2.29 19.59 3.68
C PRO A 217 -2.72 20.51 4.81
N THR A 218 -4.01 20.78 4.88
CA THR A 218 -4.58 21.62 5.92
C THR A 218 -4.24 21.05 7.31
N GLY A 219 -3.68 21.88 8.16
CA GLY A 219 -3.20 21.47 9.48
C GLY A 219 -1.86 20.71 9.47
N GLY A 220 -1.16 20.64 8.32
CA GLY A 220 0.15 19.99 8.22
C GLY A 220 0.10 18.47 8.46
N LYS A 221 -1.03 17.80 8.18
CA LYS A 221 -1.23 16.40 8.52
C LYS A 221 -1.75 15.60 7.34
N VAL A 222 -1.26 14.36 7.22
CA VAL A 222 -1.64 13.38 6.19
C VAL A 222 -2.43 12.23 6.79
N THR A 223 -3.19 11.51 5.98
CA THR A 223 -3.70 10.19 6.33
C THR A 223 -2.67 9.14 5.89
N LEU A 224 -2.34 8.21 6.77
CA LEU A 224 -1.41 7.13 6.50
C LEU A 224 -2.16 5.82 6.27
N ILE A 225 -1.95 5.18 5.13
CA ILE A 225 -2.68 3.98 4.71
C ILE A 225 -1.68 2.86 4.47
N GLY A 226 -1.85 1.75 5.17
CA GLY A 226 -1.05 0.55 4.99
C GLY A 226 -1.87 -0.60 4.42
N TYR A 227 -1.43 -1.16 3.29
CA TYR A 227 -2.03 -2.33 2.67
C TYR A 227 -1.21 -3.58 2.97
N SER A 228 -1.87 -4.66 3.41
CA SER A 228 -1.21 -5.94 3.66
C SER A 228 -0.01 -5.78 4.62
N LEU A 229 1.18 -6.17 4.19
CA LEU A 229 2.42 -5.94 4.93
C LEU A 229 2.69 -4.45 5.22
N GLY A 230 2.25 -3.55 4.34
CA GLY A 230 2.33 -2.10 4.57
C GLY A 230 1.65 -1.65 5.84
N GLY A 231 0.62 -2.38 6.31
CA GLY A 231 -0.02 -2.14 7.59
C GLY A 231 0.93 -2.35 8.78
N VAL A 232 1.77 -3.39 8.73
CA VAL A 232 2.81 -3.64 9.74
C VAL A 232 3.78 -2.47 9.83
N HIS A 233 4.24 -2.00 8.67
CA HIS A 233 5.21 -0.90 8.61
C HIS A 233 4.61 0.42 9.09
N VAL A 234 3.35 0.70 8.74
CA VAL A 234 2.60 1.87 9.21
C VAL A 234 2.46 1.85 10.73
N ALA A 235 2.03 0.73 11.29
CA ALA A 235 1.87 0.57 12.74
C ALA A 235 3.20 0.79 13.48
N ARG A 236 4.27 0.16 13.02
CA ARG A 236 5.61 0.30 13.59
C ARG A 236 6.16 1.73 13.44
N ALA A 237 5.86 2.43 12.33
CA ALA A 237 6.27 3.82 12.13
C ALA A 237 5.63 4.78 13.14
N LEU A 238 4.44 4.46 13.63
CA LEU A 238 3.71 5.24 14.63
C LEU A 238 3.97 4.78 16.08
N TYR A 239 4.67 3.66 16.27
CA TYR A 239 4.92 3.10 17.59
C TYR A 239 5.99 3.88 18.34
N ALA A 240 5.60 4.54 19.42
CA ALA A 240 6.51 5.38 20.22
C ALA A 240 7.65 4.60 20.91
N GLY A 241 7.47 3.30 21.13
CA GLY A 241 8.50 2.41 21.67
C GLY A 241 9.55 1.94 20.67
N ASN A 242 9.46 2.35 19.39
CA ASN A 242 10.47 2.02 18.39
C ASN A 242 11.76 2.80 18.66
N THR A 243 12.80 2.11 19.15
CA THR A 243 14.11 2.68 19.47
C THR A 243 15.10 2.59 18.33
N MET A 244 14.91 1.65 17.38
CA MET A 244 15.81 1.47 16.24
C MET A 244 15.71 2.63 15.25
N VAL A 245 14.51 3.12 15.00
CA VAL A 245 14.26 4.31 14.18
C VAL A 245 13.54 5.35 15.06
N PRO A 246 14.24 6.26 15.70
CA PRO A 246 13.62 7.29 16.54
C PRO A 246 12.79 8.27 15.70
N GLY A 247 11.81 8.94 16.32
CA GLY A 247 11.00 9.98 15.66
C GLY A 247 9.53 9.63 15.47
N ALA A 248 8.99 8.56 16.08
CA ALA A 248 7.57 8.23 16.04
C ALA A 248 6.66 9.38 16.48
N ALA A 249 7.05 10.10 17.54
CA ALA A 249 6.29 11.25 18.05
C ALA A 249 6.18 12.38 17.01
N ASP A 250 7.23 12.62 16.23
CA ASP A 250 7.21 13.60 15.14
C ASP A 250 6.28 13.15 14.01
N THR A 251 6.36 11.88 13.61
CA THR A 251 5.46 11.29 12.61
C THR A 251 4.00 11.36 13.07
N LEU A 252 3.71 11.02 14.33
CA LEU A 252 2.37 11.12 14.92
C LEU A 252 1.80 12.54 14.85
N ARG A 253 2.62 13.57 15.05
CA ARG A 253 2.17 14.97 14.89
C ARG A 253 1.73 15.29 13.47
N LYS A 254 2.29 14.61 12.46
CA LYS A 254 2.03 14.80 11.03
C LYS A 254 0.96 13.85 10.47
N VAL A 255 0.43 12.94 11.29
CA VAL A 255 -0.63 12.01 10.89
C VAL A 255 -1.94 12.36 11.58
N ASN A 256 -3.02 12.49 10.81
CA ASN A 256 -4.35 12.79 11.33
C ASN A 256 -5.26 11.56 11.40
N ARG A 257 -5.03 10.57 10.57
CA ARG A 257 -5.81 9.32 10.49
C ARG A 257 -4.95 8.17 9.97
N VAL A 258 -5.36 6.96 10.29
CA VAL A 258 -4.71 5.75 9.83
C VAL A 258 -5.73 4.82 9.18
N VAL A 259 -5.30 4.07 8.19
CA VAL A 259 -6.08 2.97 7.60
C VAL A 259 -5.23 1.72 7.52
N PHE A 260 -5.76 0.62 8.02
CA PHE A 260 -5.23 -0.73 7.82
C PHE A 260 -6.14 -1.47 6.84
N MET A 261 -5.61 -1.75 5.65
CA MET A 261 -6.34 -2.39 4.56
C MET A 261 -5.77 -3.79 4.30
N SER A 262 -6.57 -4.84 4.49
CA SER A 262 -6.13 -6.25 4.44
C SER A 262 -4.81 -6.48 5.16
N SER A 263 -4.64 -5.88 6.35
CA SER A 263 -3.37 -5.84 7.06
C SER A 263 -3.04 -7.19 7.71
N LEU A 264 -1.77 -7.57 7.62
CA LEU A 264 -1.20 -8.61 8.46
C LEU A 264 -1.24 -8.16 9.92
N PHE A 265 -1.24 -9.13 10.86
CA PHE A 265 -1.26 -8.86 12.30
C PHE A 265 -0.64 -10.03 13.10
N GLY A 266 -0.29 -9.79 14.38
CA GLY A 266 0.16 -10.85 15.28
C GLY A 266 1.68 -11.07 15.29
N PHE A 267 2.48 -10.12 14.80
CA PHE A 267 3.94 -10.21 14.82
C PHE A 267 4.53 -9.72 16.15
N PRO A 268 5.67 -10.29 16.59
CA PRO A 268 6.37 -9.83 17.78
C PRO A 268 6.62 -8.31 17.78
N THR A 269 6.65 -7.68 18.96
CA THR A 269 6.93 -6.24 19.08
C THR A 269 8.31 -5.88 18.59
N GLU A 270 9.31 -6.73 18.87
CA GLU A 270 10.69 -6.54 18.44
C GLU A 270 11.13 -7.67 17.50
N GLU A 271 12.22 -7.44 16.77
CA GLU A 271 12.79 -8.43 15.86
C GLU A 271 13.23 -9.68 16.62
N VAL A 272 12.76 -10.84 16.16
CA VAL A 272 13.22 -12.13 16.66
C VAL A 272 14.36 -12.62 15.77
N THR A 273 15.49 -12.93 16.36
CA THR A 273 16.63 -13.52 15.65
C THR A 273 16.22 -14.87 15.08
N PRO A 274 16.39 -15.11 13.77
CA PRO A 274 16.14 -16.43 13.20
C PRO A 274 16.99 -17.50 13.87
N PRO A 275 16.50 -18.75 13.95
CA PRO A 275 17.32 -19.86 14.43
C PRO A 275 18.65 -19.96 13.66
N ALA A 276 19.70 -20.36 14.35
CA ALA A 276 21.00 -20.63 13.73
C ALA A 276 20.85 -21.68 12.61
N GLY A 277 21.48 -21.46 11.46
CA GLY A 277 21.37 -22.36 10.30
C GLY A 277 20.24 -22.03 9.33
N PHE A 278 19.41 -21.01 9.61
CA PHE A 278 18.39 -20.57 8.66
C PHE A 278 19.09 -19.78 7.52
N ALA A 279 19.17 -20.39 6.36
CA ALA A 279 19.72 -19.72 5.18
C ALA A 279 18.78 -18.55 4.79
N THR A 280 19.33 -17.35 4.74
CA THR A 280 18.61 -16.17 4.31
C THR A 280 19.28 -15.57 3.10
N PHE A 281 18.50 -15.22 2.11
CA PHE A 281 18.98 -14.54 0.91
C PHE A 281 18.30 -13.17 0.83
N PRO A 282 18.92 -12.16 0.20
CA PRO A 282 18.33 -10.84 0.15
C PRO A 282 17.08 -10.74 -0.73
N LEU A 283 16.79 -11.74 -1.56
CA LEU A 283 15.81 -11.68 -2.63
C LEU A 283 14.99 -12.96 -2.74
N THR A 284 13.70 -12.84 -3.03
CA THR A 284 12.85 -13.91 -3.57
C THR A 284 12.39 -13.58 -4.98
N LEU A 285 12.27 -14.60 -5.82
CA LEU A 285 11.77 -14.50 -7.19
C LEU A 285 10.34 -15.07 -7.27
N ASN A 286 9.47 -14.37 -7.97
CA ASN A 286 8.10 -14.80 -8.17
C ASN A 286 7.77 -14.73 -9.67
N THR A 287 7.26 -15.81 -10.21
CA THR A 287 6.70 -15.84 -11.57
C THR A 287 5.35 -15.14 -11.60
N ARG A 288 4.87 -14.82 -12.81
CA ARG A 288 3.51 -14.33 -13.02
C ARG A 288 2.51 -15.25 -12.34
N PRO A 289 1.63 -14.73 -11.47
CA PRO A 289 0.54 -15.53 -10.93
C PRO A 289 -0.33 -16.03 -12.08
N SER A 290 -0.65 -17.33 -12.10
CA SER A 290 -1.67 -17.83 -13.01
C SER A 290 -2.97 -17.07 -12.76
N PRO A 291 -3.70 -16.62 -13.80
CA PRO A 291 -5.04 -16.03 -13.64
C PRO A 291 -5.99 -16.93 -12.85
N THR A 292 -5.74 -18.26 -12.88
CA THR A 292 -6.50 -19.24 -12.11
C THR A 292 -6.07 -19.36 -10.65
N ARG A 293 -4.97 -18.70 -10.25
CA ARG A 293 -4.45 -18.68 -8.87
C ARG A 293 -4.81 -17.41 -8.09
N LEU A 294 -5.45 -16.44 -8.72
CA LEU A 294 -6.16 -15.43 -7.93
C LEU A 294 -7.16 -16.19 -7.06
N PRO A 295 -7.19 -15.95 -5.75
CA PRO A 295 -8.03 -16.71 -4.85
C PRO A 295 -9.46 -16.75 -5.40
N GLN A 296 -9.95 -17.98 -5.69
CA GLN A 296 -11.33 -18.13 -6.13
C GLN A 296 -12.23 -17.94 -4.93
N PRO A 297 -13.39 -17.31 -5.08
CA PRO A 297 -14.35 -17.17 -4.00
C PRO A 297 -14.69 -18.58 -3.47
N ARG A 298 -14.69 -18.74 -2.16
CA ARG A 298 -15.20 -19.94 -1.52
C ARG A 298 -16.68 -20.15 -1.79
N ASP A 299 -17.38 -19.05 -2.12
CA ASP A 299 -18.82 -19.03 -2.41
C ASP A 299 -19.07 -18.71 -3.88
N GLN A 300 -19.93 -19.49 -4.52
CA GLN A 300 -20.42 -19.20 -5.87
C GLN A 300 -21.19 -17.87 -5.95
N ALA A 301 -21.57 -17.29 -4.80
CA ALA A 301 -22.22 -15.99 -4.72
C ALA A 301 -21.37 -14.87 -5.34
N CYS A 302 -20.06 -15.01 -5.32
CA CYS A 302 -19.12 -13.98 -5.74
C CYS A 302 -18.50 -14.20 -7.13
N THR A 303 -19.18 -14.94 -8.01
CA THR A 303 -18.74 -15.09 -9.40
C THR A 303 -18.67 -13.73 -10.11
N GLY A 304 -17.62 -13.50 -10.89
CA GLY A 304 -17.47 -12.28 -11.68
C GLY A 304 -16.79 -11.11 -10.93
N ARG A 305 -16.24 -11.34 -9.74
CA ARG A 305 -15.48 -10.30 -9.01
C ARG A 305 -14.12 -10.00 -9.64
N VAL A 306 -13.49 -10.97 -10.28
CA VAL A 306 -12.21 -10.76 -10.98
C VAL A 306 -12.47 -9.92 -12.21
N VAL A 307 -11.90 -8.74 -12.26
CA VAL A 307 -11.98 -7.86 -13.43
C VAL A 307 -11.09 -8.44 -14.53
N PRO A 308 -11.66 -8.81 -15.70
CA PRO A 308 -10.88 -9.41 -16.78
C PRO A 308 -9.69 -8.53 -17.18
N GLY A 309 -8.50 -9.11 -17.32
CA GLY A 309 -7.27 -8.39 -17.69
C GLY A 309 -6.62 -7.55 -16.60
N ALA A 310 -7.23 -7.37 -15.43
CA ALA A 310 -6.66 -6.57 -14.34
C ALA A 310 -5.35 -7.16 -13.82
N ALA A 311 -5.28 -8.50 -13.69
CA ALA A 311 -4.08 -9.19 -13.25
C ALA A 311 -2.91 -9.01 -14.24
N ASP A 312 -3.20 -9.00 -15.54
CA ASP A 312 -2.20 -8.77 -16.59
C ASP A 312 -1.68 -7.32 -16.52
N THR A 313 -2.59 -6.37 -16.39
CA THR A 313 -2.22 -4.97 -16.21
C THR A 313 -1.37 -4.75 -14.94
N LEU A 314 -1.71 -5.41 -13.84
CA LEU A 314 -0.89 -5.36 -12.62
C LEU A 314 0.50 -5.94 -12.86
N TRP A 315 0.59 -7.10 -13.53
CA TRP A 315 1.86 -7.74 -13.83
C TRP A 315 2.75 -6.86 -14.70
N ASP A 316 2.20 -6.28 -15.76
CA ASP A 316 2.91 -5.34 -16.63
C ASP A 316 3.41 -4.11 -15.84
N ARG A 317 2.62 -3.62 -14.90
CA ARG A 317 3.04 -2.53 -13.99
C ARG A 317 4.16 -2.96 -13.05
N ILE A 318 4.14 -4.18 -12.51
CA ILE A 318 5.21 -4.72 -11.68
C ILE A 318 6.51 -4.77 -12.49
N LEU A 319 6.48 -5.33 -13.71
CA LEU A 319 7.65 -5.44 -14.57
C LEU A 319 8.16 -4.07 -15.04
N ALA A 320 7.29 -3.11 -15.29
CA ALA A 320 7.68 -1.74 -15.63
C ALA A 320 8.45 -1.06 -14.49
N GLN A 321 8.25 -1.49 -13.26
CA GLN A 321 8.94 -0.98 -12.06
C GLN A 321 10.19 -1.79 -11.70
N ASP A 322 10.53 -2.84 -12.44
CA ASP A 322 11.74 -3.65 -12.26
C ASP A 322 12.32 -4.07 -13.62
N PRO A 323 13.13 -3.21 -14.27
CA PRO A 323 13.69 -3.50 -15.59
C PRO A 323 14.51 -4.80 -15.64
N ILE A 324 15.27 -5.11 -14.60
CA ILE A 324 16.06 -6.36 -14.52
C ILE A 324 15.12 -7.56 -14.41
N GLY A 325 14.13 -7.49 -13.54
CA GLY A 325 13.12 -8.53 -13.41
C GLY A 325 12.30 -8.72 -14.70
N ARG A 326 11.99 -7.63 -15.40
CA ARG A 326 11.31 -7.66 -16.70
C ARG A 326 12.11 -8.44 -17.75
N ASP A 327 13.41 -8.22 -17.80
CA ASP A 327 14.29 -8.80 -18.81
C ASP A 327 14.77 -10.22 -18.42
N TRP A 328 14.31 -10.72 -17.28
CA TRP A 328 14.63 -12.07 -16.83
C TRP A 328 14.01 -13.13 -17.74
N GLY A 329 14.83 -14.10 -18.16
CA GLY A 329 14.39 -15.18 -19.04
C GLY A 329 14.60 -14.93 -20.53
N GLY A 330 14.95 -13.74 -20.91
CA GLY A 330 15.27 -13.41 -22.29
C GLY A 330 14.07 -13.55 -23.25
N THR A 331 14.39 -13.71 -24.53
CA THR A 331 13.41 -13.76 -25.64
C THR A 331 13.12 -15.17 -26.16
N GLU A 332 13.44 -16.20 -25.41
CA GLU A 332 13.22 -17.59 -25.82
C GLU A 332 11.73 -17.87 -26.03
N PRO A 333 11.30 -18.36 -27.20
CA PRO A 333 9.91 -18.66 -27.50
C PRO A 333 9.35 -19.71 -26.52
N GLY A 334 8.21 -19.42 -25.91
CA GLY A 334 7.53 -20.34 -24.98
C GLY A 334 7.93 -20.23 -23.52
N ASN A 335 8.96 -19.45 -23.19
CA ASN A 335 9.32 -19.16 -21.81
C ASN A 335 8.54 -17.94 -21.29
N PRO A 336 8.00 -17.97 -20.06
CA PRO A 336 7.43 -16.77 -19.47
C PRO A 336 8.56 -15.75 -19.28
N THR A 337 8.41 -14.59 -19.90
CA THR A 337 9.34 -13.48 -19.72
C THR A 337 8.99 -12.70 -18.44
N GLY A 338 10.01 -12.35 -17.68
CA GLY A 338 9.89 -11.50 -16.52
C GLY A 338 9.66 -12.23 -15.20
N LEU A 339 10.31 -11.72 -14.18
CA LEU A 339 10.18 -12.13 -12.79
C LEU A 339 9.95 -10.92 -11.92
N ASN A 340 9.16 -11.11 -10.88
CA ASN A 340 9.04 -10.13 -9.81
C ASN A 340 10.09 -10.44 -8.74
N ARG A 341 11.04 -9.53 -8.52
CA ARG A 341 12.08 -9.62 -7.51
C ARG A 341 11.61 -8.92 -6.23
N THR A 342 11.49 -9.67 -5.15
CA THR A 342 10.98 -9.17 -3.87
C THR A 342 12.08 -9.27 -2.80
N PRO A 343 12.36 -8.19 -2.04
CA PRO A 343 13.26 -8.24 -0.91
C PRO A 343 12.82 -9.27 0.12
N THR A 344 13.77 -9.97 0.73
CA THR A 344 13.53 -10.77 1.93
C THR A 344 13.67 -9.89 3.18
N PHE A 345 12.93 -10.20 4.24
CA PHE A 345 12.93 -9.34 5.42
C PHE A 345 12.47 -10.09 6.67
N SER A 346 12.79 -9.54 7.82
CA SER A 346 12.17 -9.89 9.09
C SER A 346 10.97 -8.99 9.37
N THR A 347 9.86 -9.61 9.81
CA THR A 347 8.59 -8.92 10.10
C THR A 347 8.34 -8.91 11.59
N TYR A 348 8.10 -7.73 12.15
CA TYR A 348 7.79 -7.52 13.57
C TYR A 348 7.13 -6.15 13.76
N GLY A 349 6.65 -5.90 14.99
CA GLY A 349 6.17 -4.59 15.40
C GLY A 349 4.70 -4.32 15.13
N TRP A 350 3.87 -5.37 14.96
CA TRP A 350 2.43 -5.20 14.80
C TRP A 350 1.63 -6.30 15.50
N ASN A 351 1.15 -6.01 16.68
CA ASN A 351 0.35 -6.88 17.55
C ASN A 351 -0.57 -6.05 18.46
N ALA A 352 -1.23 -6.71 19.39
CA ALA A 352 -2.17 -6.06 20.30
C ALA A 352 -1.52 -4.98 21.18
N ASP A 353 -0.29 -5.17 21.62
CA ASP A 353 0.43 -4.17 22.45
C ASP A 353 0.70 -2.89 21.66
N VAL A 354 1.12 -3.02 20.39
CA VAL A 354 1.37 -1.89 19.50
C VAL A 354 0.05 -1.21 19.12
N ALA A 355 -0.98 -1.99 18.78
CA ALA A 355 -2.31 -1.48 18.43
C ALA A 355 -2.94 -0.70 19.60
N GLY A 356 -2.83 -1.20 20.83
CA GLY A 356 -3.33 -0.56 22.05
C GLY A 356 -2.70 0.79 22.38
N ARG A 357 -1.62 1.17 21.69
CA ARG A 357 -0.92 2.46 21.85
C ARG A 357 -1.12 3.44 20.70
N LEU A 358 -1.89 3.07 19.68
CA LEU A 358 -2.21 3.97 18.58
C LEU A 358 -3.17 5.07 19.06
N THR A 359 -2.89 6.28 18.65
CA THR A 359 -3.70 7.45 19.03
C THR A 359 -4.49 8.07 17.85
N PRO A 360 -4.06 7.97 16.58
CA PRO A 360 -4.84 8.56 15.49
C PRO A 360 -6.14 7.77 15.23
N PRO A 361 -7.23 8.45 14.84
CA PRO A 361 -8.42 7.82 14.31
C PRO A 361 -8.10 6.73 13.29
N THR A 362 -8.70 5.55 13.43
CA THR A 362 -8.29 4.35 12.69
C THR A 362 -9.47 3.67 11.99
N LEU A 363 -9.33 3.44 10.68
CA LEU A 363 -10.19 2.57 9.88
C LEU A 363 -9.46 1.24 9.63
N VAL A 364 -10.15 0.14 9.89
CA VAL A 364 -9.71 -1.21 9.48
C VAL A 364 -10.68 -1.70 8.43
N ILE A 365 -10.19 -2.06 7.24
CA ILE A 365 -11.01 -2.56 6.14
C ILE A 365 -10.40 -3.84 5.56
N HIS A 366 -11.22 -4.89 5.38
CA HIS A 366 -10.74 -6.21 4.99
C HIS A 366 -11.78 -6.97 4.18
N GLY A 367 -11.30 -7.79 3.23
CA GLY A 367 -12.16 -8.70 2.46
C GLY A 367 -12.55 -9.93 3.28
N LEU A 368 -13.81 -10.33 3.26
CA LEU A 368 -14.28 -11.53 3.97
C LEU A 368 -13.77 -12.84 3.36
N ASP A 369 -13.49 -12.84 2.07
CA ASP A 369 -12.99 -14.02 1.34
C ASP A 369 -11.46 -14.05 1.24
N ASP A 370 -10.76 -13.27 2.06
CA ASP A 370 -9.30 -13.29 2.13
C ASP A 370 -8.83 -14.62 2.68
N ILE A 371 -8.18 -15.41 1.82
CA ILE A 371 -7.64 -16.73 2.15
C ILE A 371 -6.13 -16.73 2.36
N ASP A 372 -5.49 -15.56 2.31
CA ASP A 372 -4.07 -15.45 2.67
C ASP A 372 -3.91 -15.87 4.14
N PRO A 373 -3.16 -16.96 4.43
CA PRO A 373 -2.99 -17.40 5.80
C PRO A 373 -2.29 -16.37 6.69
N ALA A 374 -1.54 -15.44 6.12
CA ALA A 374 -0.90 -14.35 6.85
C ALA A 374 -1.86 -13.16 7.10
N ALA A 375 -2.95 -13.06 6.35
CA ALA A 375 -3.91 -11.97 6.45
C ALA A 375 -5.37 -12.47 6.45
N PRO A 376 -5.76 -13.40 7.33
CA PRO A 376 -7.15 -13.84 7.40
C PRO A 376 -8.07 -12.68 7.84
N PRO A 377 -9.36 -12.69 7.51
CA PRO A 377 -10.32 -11.64 7.91
C PRO A 377 -10.38 -11.42 9.43
N THR A 378 -10.03 -12.43 10.22
CA THR A 378 -9.93 -12.33 11.68
C THR A 378 -8.86 -11.36 12.15
N ASN A 379 -7.83 -11.08 11.33
CA ASN A 379 -6.83 -10.05 11.64
C ASN A 379 -7.49 -8.66 11.78
N ALA A 380 -8.45 -8.33 10.92
CA ALA A 380 -9.13 -7.05 10.99
C ALA A 380 -9.91 -6.88 12.29
N THR A 381 -10.61 -7.93 12.73
CA THR A 381 -11.30 -7.96 14.02
C THR A 381 -10.30 -7.83 15.18
N ALA A 382 -9.21 -8.59 15.14
CA ALA A 382 -8.17 -8.55 16.18
C ALA A 382 -7.49 -7.16 16.27
N ILE A 383 -7.21 -6.53 15.15
CA ILE A 383 -6.70 -5.14 15.11
C ILE A 383 -7.70 -4.20 15.76
N TYR A 384 -8.96 -4.21 15.33
CA TYR A 384 -10.00 -3.31 15.82
C TYR A 384 -10.21 -3.45 17.33
N ASP A 385 -10.22 -4.69 17.84
CA ASP A 385 -10.41 -4.99 19.25
C ASP A 385 -9.22 -4.56 20.11
N ALA A 386 -8.02 -4.65 19.56
CA ALA A 386 -6.79 -4.21 20.23
C ALA A 386 -6.62 -2.68 20.25
N LEU A 387 -7.32 -1.91 19.38
CA LEU A 387 -7.26 -0.44 19.43
C LEU A 387 -7.81 0.07 20.77
N PRO A 388 -7.26 1.20 21.30
CA PRO A 388 -7.67 1.73 22.60
C PRO A 388 -9.20 1.84 22.74
N ALA A 389 -9.73 1.38 23.87
CA ALA A 389 -11.17 1.53 24.18
C ALA A 389 -11.59 3.01 24.26
N THR A 390 -10.66 3.90 24.57
CA THR A 390 -10.86 5.35 24.61
C THR A 390 -10.87 6.01 23.24
N MET A 391 -10.52 5.27 22.16
CA MET A 391 -10.54 5.79 20.79
C MET A 391 -12.00 5.89 20.32
N THR A 392 -12.53 7.08 20.29
CA THR A 392 -13.93 7.38 19.91
C THR A 392 -14.14 7.45 18.39
N ASN A 393 -13.08 7.38 17.62
CA ASN A 393 -13.13 7.42 16.16
C ASN A 393 -12.34 6.22 15.61
N LYS A 394 -13.01 5.05 15.58
CA LYS A 394 -12.48 3.81 15.00
C LYS A 394 -13.60 3.02 14.31
N ALA A 395 -13.33 2.54 13.12
CA ALA A 395 -14.29 1.73 12.36
C ALA A 395 -13.63 0.45 11.84
N LEU A 396 -14.41 -0.66 11.87
CA LEU A 396 -14.09 -1.92 11.24
C LEU A 396 -15.06 -2.14 10.10
N VAL A 397 -14.55 -2.43 8.92
CA VAL A 397 -15.35 -2.71 7.71
C VAL A 397 -14.93 -4.05 7.11
N HIS A 398 -15.84 -4.99 7.11
CA HIS A 398 -15.71 -6.19 6.31
C HIS A 398 -16.43 -6.02 4.97
N VAL A 399 -15.79 -6.45 3.89
CA VAL A 399 -16.35 -6.35 2.54
C VAL A 399 -16.58 -7.77 2.01
N ALA A 400 -17.82 -8.13 1.77
CA ALA A 400 -18.19 -9.39 1.15
C ALA A 400 -17.68 -9.46 -0.29
N CYS A 401 -17.47 -10.66 -0.81
CA CYS A 401 -16.95 -10.89 -2.15
C CYS A 401 -15.57 -10.27 -2.41
N ALA A 402 -14.84 -9.94 -1.37
CA ALA A 402 -13.51 -9.37 -1.45
C ALA A 402 -12.47 -10.33 -0.86
N THR A 403 -11.36 -10.51 -1.60
CA THR A 403 -10.18 -11.22 -1.11
C THR A 403 -9.10 -10.24 -0.68
N HIS A 404 -7.86 -10.76 -0.58
CA HIS A 404 -6.69 -9.92 -0.35
C HIS A 404 -6.55 -8.83 -1.41
N GLU A 405 -6.89 -9.12 -2.68
CA GLU A 405 -6.74 -8.24 -3.84
C GLU A 405 -7.94 -7.29 -4.07
N LEU A 406 -8.61 -6.89 -3.01
CA LEU A 406 -9.85 -6.07 -3.01
C LEU A 406 -9.79 -4.79 -3.88
N LEU A 407 -8.59 -4.26 -4.17
CA LEU A 407 -8.40 -3.11 -5.07
C LEU A 407 -8.56 -3.45 -6.56
N LEU A 408 -8.42 -4.72 -6.93
CA LEU A 408 -8.51 -5.23 -8.30
C LEU A 408 -9.84 -5.93 -8.56
N GLU A 409 -10.69 -6.03 -7.56
CA GLU A 409 -11.92 -6.77 -7.59
C GLU A 409 -13.12 -5.89 -7.88
N GLY A 410 -13.89 -6.31 -8.85
CA GLY A 410 -15.09 -5.64 -9.29
C GLY A 410 -16.35 -6.51 -9.13
N CYS A 411 -17.43 -6.07 -9.71
CA CYS A 411 -18.62 -6.87 -9.91
C CYS A 411 -19.02 -6.80 -11.38
N THR A 412 -18.94 -7.91 -12.11
CA THR A 412 -19.20 -7.99 -13.57
C THR A 412 -20.32 -8.95 -13.93
N GLY A 413 -20.93 -9.63 -12.95
CA GLY A 413 -21.97 -10.65 -13.18
C GLY A 413 -23.40 -10.14 -13.02
N ALA A 414 -24.36 -11.01 -13.24
CA ALA A 414 -25.79 -10.73 -13.11
C ALA A 414 -26.21 -10.30 -11.69
N ARG A 415 -25.43 -10.63 -10.67
CA ARG A 415 -25.66 -10.20 -9.28
C ARG A 415 -25.34 -8.73 -9.01
N CYS A 416 -24.62 -8.09 -9.94
CA CYS A 416 -24.37 -6.65 -9.91
C CYS A 416 -25.53 -5.82 -10.47
N LEU A 417 -26.73 -6.35 -10.46
CA LEU A 417 -27.90 -5.66 -10.96
C LEU A 417 -28.21 -4.41 -10.12
N PRO A 418 -28.87 -3.39 -10.72
CA PRO A 418 -29.31 -2.22 -9.99
C PRO A 418 -30.17 -2.64 -8.80
N GLN A 419 -29.74 -2.23 -7.62
CA GLN A 419 -30.46 -2.48 -6.37
C GLN A 419 -31.38 -1.32 -6.09
N ALA A 420 -32.56 -1.61 -5.51
CA ALA A 420 -33.48 -0.58 -5.00
C ALA A 420 -32.83 0.18 -3.81
N ALA A 421 -31.96 -0.50 -3.07
CA ALA A 421 -31.21 0.07 -1.96
C ALA A 421 -30.05 0.94 -2.43
N THR A 422 -29.62 1.89 -1.60
CA THR A 422 -28.46 2.73 -1.87
C THR A 422 -27.19 1.92 -1.63
N VAL A 423 -26.43 1.66 -2.68
CA VAL A 423 -25.12 1.02 -2.62
C VAL A 423 -24.13 1.99 -1.97
N TYR A 424 -23.32 1.51 -1.02
CA TYR A 424 -22.28 2.31 -0.39
C TYR A 424 -21.28 2.86 -1.43
N GLY A 425 -21.11 4.17 -1.44
CA GLY A 425 -20.29 4.85 -2.45
C GLY A 425 -20.87 4.86 -3.87
N GLY A 426 -22.06 4.30 -4.07
CA GLY A 426 -22.77 4.24 -5.34
C GLY A 426 -23.81 5.36 -5.52
N ARG A 427 -24.61 5.21 -6.58
CA ARG A 427 -25.77 6.06 -6.86
C ARG A 427 -27.02 5.18 -6.91
N PRO A 428 -28.18 5.68 -6.49
CA PRO A 428 -29.43 4.93 -6.61
C PRO A 428 -29.66 4.45 -8.05
N GLY A 429 -30.05 3.19 -8.22
CA GLY A 429 -30.29 2.59 -9.53
C GLY A 429 -29.04 2.23 -10.35
N VAL A 430 -27.84 2.44 -9.80
CA VAL A 430 -26.57 2.02 -10.43
C VAL A 430 -26.10 0.72 -9.79
N PRO A 431 -25.71 -0.30 -10.59
CA PRO A 431 -25.16 -1.54 -10.05
C PRO A 431 -23.97 -1.30 -9.13
N TRP A 432 -23.79 -2.14 -8.13
CA TRP A 432 -22.56 -2.15 -7.34
C TRP A 432 -21.36 -2.49 -8.23
N ALA A 433 -20.36 -1.66 -8.20
CA ALA A 433 -19.15 -1.85 -9.01
C ALA A 433 -18.12 -2.80 -8.35
N GLY A 434 -18.48 -3.40 -7.21
CA GLY A 434 -17.68 -4.39 -6.50
C GLY A 434 -16.77 -3.82 -5.41
N PRO A 435 -15.97 -4.69 -4.78
CA PRO A 435 -15.11 -4.35 -3.64
C PRO A 435 -14.23 -3.12 -3.86
N GLN A 436 -13.61 -2.98 -5.04
CA GLN A 436 -12.75 -1.84 -5.35
C GLN A 436 -13.49 -0.49 -5.23
N ALA A 437 -14.78 -0.44 -5.58
CA ALA A 437 -15.57 0.78 -5.48
C ALA A 437 -15.87 1.12 -4.01
N THR A 438 -16.22 0.11 -3.22
CA THR A 438 -16.43 0.23 -1.77
C THR A 438 -15.18 0.78 -1.09
N VAL A 439 -14.00 0.21 -1.36
CA VAL A 439 -12.74 0.65 -0.76
C VAL A 439 -12.42 2.09 -1.14
N LYS A 440 -12.55 2.46 -2.41
CA LYS A 440 -12.31 3.84 -2.87
C LYS A 440 -13.22 4.84 -2.18
N ALA A 441 -14.50 4.51 -2.02
CA ALA A 441 -15.47 5.34 -1.32
C ALA A 441 -15.16 5.45 0.17
N ALA A 442 -14.86 4.32 0.83
CA ALA A 442 -14.51 4.25 2.24
C ALA A 442 -13.26 5.10 2.56
N LEU A 443 -12.21 4.95 1.76
CA LEU A 443 -11.00 5.72 1.94
C LEU A 443 -11.22 7.22 1.70
N ALA A 444 -11.97 7.58 0.65
CA ALA A 444 -12.29 8.97 0.38
C ALA A 444 -13.10 9.61 1.50
N GLU A 445 -14.10 8.91 2.04
CA GLU A 445 -14.90 9.37 3.17
C GLU A 445 -14.05 9.47 4.44
N TRP A 446 -13.29 8.43 4.77
CA TRP A 446 -12.43 8.42 5.96
C TRP A 446 -11.42 9.56 5.96
N ILE A 447 -10.73 9.78 4.85
CA ILE A 447 -9.74 10.87 4.71
C ILE A 447 -10.41 12.25 4.87
N LYS A 448 -11.64 12.42 4.38
CA LYS A 448 -12.35 13.71 4.41
C LYS A 448 -12.98 14.00 5.76
N SER A 449 -13.67 13.05 6.34
CA SER A 449 -14.54 13.24 7.50
C SER A 449 -14.13 12.43 8.72
N GLY A 450 -13.39 11.32 8.56
CA GLY A 450 -13.12 10.35 9.62
C GLY A 450 -14.35 9.52 9.96
N THR A 451 -15.21 9.28 8.98
CA THR A 451 -16.41 8.45 9.12
C THR A 451 -16.40 7.34 8.09
N PHE A 452 -17.16 6.29 8.35
CA PHE A 452 -17.57 5.29 7.37
C PHE A 452 -19.11 5.20 7.40
N ASN A 453 -19.73 5.35 6.26
CA ASN A 453 -21.20 5.43 6.12
C ASN A 453 -21.83 6.45 7.10
N GLY A 454 -21.17 7.60 7.27
CA GLY A 454 -21.58 8.68 8.17
C GLY A 454 -21.27 8.46 9.65
N ALA A 455 -20.83 7.28 10.07
CA ALA A 455 -20.51 6.96 11.47
C ALA A 455 -19.01 7.07 11.75
N ALA A 456 -18.66 7.69 12.90
CA ALA A 456 -17.28 7.82 13.35
C ALA A 456 -16.73 6.55 13.99
N THR A 457 -17.58 5.67 14.46
CA THR A 457 -17.20 4.42 15.14
C THR A 457 -18.20 3.32 14.83
N GLY A 458 -17.76 2.08 14.89
CA GLY A 458 -18.62 0.91 14.73
C GLY A 458 -17.96 -0.20 13.92
N ARG A 459 -18.69 -1.30 13.82
CA ARG A 459 -18.40 -2.44 12.96
C ARG A 459 -19.42 -2.47 11.83
N PHE A 460 -18.98 -2.72 10.63
CA PHE A 460 -19.82 -2.69 9.44
C PHE A 460 -19.52 -3.89 8.55
N LEU A 461 -20.58 -4.38 7.92
CA LEU A 461 -20.50 -5.31 6.80
C LEU A 461 -20.99 -4.56 5.56
N VAL A 462 -20.19 -4.60 4.50
CA VAL A 462 -20.66 -4.31 3.16
C VAL A 462 -20.96 -5.65 2.51
N ASP A 463 -22.23 -5.89 2.28
CA ASP A 463 -22.72 -7.17 1.75
C ASP A 463 -22.38 -7.37 0.27
N GLU A 464 -22.73 -8.52 -0.28
CA GLU A 464 -22.53 -8.90 -1.68
C GLU A 464 -23.32 -8.07 -2.70
N SER A 465 -24.23 -7.23 -2.25
CA SER A 465 -24.95 -6.24 -3.05
C SER A 465 -24.38 -4.83 -2.92
N GLY A 466 -23.40 -4.64 -2.05
CA GLY A 466 -22.73 -3.37 -1.77
C GLY A 466 -23.46 -2.49 -0.76
N VAL A 467 -24.42 -3.02 -0.02
CA VAL A 467 -25.13 -2.29 1.04
C VAL A 467 -24.27 -2.35 2.32
N ALA A 468 -24.04 -1.21 2.94
CA ALA A 468 -23.28 -1.11 4.18
C ALA A 468 -24.23 -1.11 5.38
N GLU A 469 -24.10 -2.10 6.24
CA GLU A 469 -24.90 -2.26 7.45
C GLU A 469 -24.02 -2.30 8.71
N PRO A 470 -24.47 -1.69 9.81
CA PRO A 470 -23.81 -1.87 11.09
C PRO A 470 -24.01 -3.31 11.58
N VAL A 471 -22.94 -3.92 12.10
CA VAL A 471 -22.97 -5.24 12.75
C VAL A 471 -22.59 -5.08 14.20
N GLY A 472 -23.33 -5.72 15.09
CA GLY A 472 -23.21 -5.58 16.54
C GLY A 472 -21.88 -6.10 17.12
#